data_9201cd9aca57ab63010e503598ec48bb
#
_entry.id   9201cd9aca57ab63010e503598ec48bb
#
_cell.length_a   1.000
_cell.length_b   1.000
_cell.length_c   1.000
_cell.angle_alpha   90.00
_cell.angle_beta   90.00
_cell.angle_gamma   90.00
#
_symmetry.space_group_name_H-M   'P 1'
#
loop_
_entity.id
_entity.type
_entity.pdbx_description
1 polymer ?
#
loop_
_entity_poly.entity_id
_entity_poly.type
_entity_poly.pdbx_seq_one_letter_code
_entity_poly.pdbx_strand_id
1 'polypeptide(L)'
;MMINRWFKDKNGLAMGIMMSFVAICSAVLSPVVASIIASNGWRMGYIVLGVLALVIVIPAVLIWFRTPEQKGQLPLGATEADIEAAKNADPKAAAEAAKNLPGLTSKQALKTPTFWFFFIFMVLLTGTLAFASIVPTLAIEAGFDTVTSGFAMTAYMIGTAIAAVVFGTISDKLGPLKATMVACACGFIALLGLIFFRTNLYMFFGSLFFYGCLSATLGVIGPLVLGTLFGQKEFGSIYGIVMMATGIGSMILIPAYGFIYDATGSFTPALIMIFCFIVVCLISMIMAFKTGKKVQAMWMPKA
;
A
#
# COMPACT_ATOMS: atom_id res chain seq x y z
N MET A 1 2.45 -8.84 -8.56
CA MET A 1 2.77 -9.33 -9.91
C MET A 1 1.91 -10.51 -10.35
N MET A 2 1.63 -11.51 -9.51
CA MET A 2 0.70 -12.60 -9.86
C MET A 2 -0.71 -12.08 -10.19
N ILE A 3 -1.25 -11.17 -9.40
CA ILE A 3 -2.60 -10.59 -9.64
C ILE A 3 -2.69 -10.00 -11.04
N ASN A 4 -1.69 -9.22 -11.49
CA ASN A 4 -1.69 -8.62 -12.83
C ASN A 4 -1.66 -9.67 -13.97
N ARG A 5 -1.25 -10.91 -13.68
CA ARG A 5 -1.29 -12.01 -14.66
C ARG A 5 -2.63 -12.72 -14.68
N TRP A 6 -3.34 -12.78 -13.54
CA TRP A 6 -4.64 -13.43 -13.43
C TRP A 6 -5.81 -12.50 -13.77
N PHE A 7 -5.64 -11.19 -13.53
CA PHE A 7 -6.70 -10.19 -13.74
C PHE A 7 -6.22 -9.13 -14.73
N LYS A 8 -6.77 -9.11 -15.95
CA LYS A 8 -6.60 -7.99 -16.89
C LYS A 8 -7.61 -6.89 -16.57
N ASP A 9 -8.87 -7.27 -16.28
CA ASP A 9 -9.89 -6.38 -15.79
C ASP A 9 -9.99 -6.41 -14.26
N LYS A 10 -10.42 -5.29 -13.64
CA LYS A 10 -10.67 -5.14 -12.20
C LYS A 10 -9.43 -5.44 -11.33
N ASN A 11 -8.25 -5.12 -11.84
CA ASN A 11 -6.98 -5.37 -11.18
C ASN A 11 -6.88 -4.64 -9.83
N GLY A 12 -7.42 -3.40 -9.73
CA GLY A 12 -7.49 -2.63 -8.50
C GLY A 12 -8.37 -3.30 -7.45
N LEU A 13 -9.54 -3.81 -7.83
CA LEU A 13 -10.41 -4.57 -6.94
C LEU A 13 -9.71 -5.83 -6.41
N ALA A 14 -9.05 -6.59 -7.28
CA ALA A 14 -8.32 -7.80 -6.89
C ALA A 14 -7.18 -7.48 -5.91
N MET A 15 -6.41 -6.41 -6.16
CA MET A 15 -5.39 -5.91 -5.23
C MET A 15 -6.01 -5.43 -3.91
N GLY A 16 -7.15 -4.73 -3.98
CA GLY A 16 -7.89 -4.27 -2.82
C GLY A 16 -8.33 -5.41 -1.91
N ILE A 17 -8.92 -6.46 -2.48
CA ILE A 17 -9.34 -7.66 -1.75
C ILE A 17 -8.12 -8.33 -1.09
N MET A 18 -7.02 -8.51 -1.83
CA MET A 18 -5.80 -9.11 -1.28
C MET A 18 -5.27 -8.32 -0.09
N MET A 19 -5.17 -6.99 -0.20
CA MET A 19 -4.68 -6.13 0.88
C MET A 19 -5.65 -6.07 2.07
N SER A 20 -6.95 -6.16 1.82
CA SER A 20 -7.97 -6.27 2.87
C SER A 20 -7.77 -7.54 3.69
N PHE A 21 -7.51 -8.69 3.06
CA PHE A 21 -7.19 -9.93 3.77
C PHE A 21 -5.92 -9.81 4.61
N VAL A 22 -4.87 -9.14 4.11
CA VAL A 22 -3.65 -8.87 4.89
C VAL A 22 -3.98 -8.09 6.16
N ALA A 23 -4.81 -7.04 6.04
CA ALA A 23 -5.20 -6.23 7.21
C ALA A 23 -6.06 -7.02 8.20
N ILE A 24 -7.02 -7.82 7.72
CA ILE A 24 -7.87 -8.68 8.56
C ILE A 24 -7.03 -9.74 9.29
N CYS A 25 -6.15 -10.43 8.58
CA CYS A 25 -5.24 -11.40 9.18
C CYS A 25 -4.36 -10.76 10.27
N SER A 26 -3.83 -9.57 10.01
CA SER A 26 -3.03 -8.83 10.97
C SER A 26 -3.85 -8.41 12.21
N ALA A 27 -5.10 -7.97 12.00
CA ALA A 27 -6.00 -7.59 13.09
C ALA A 27 -6.34 -8.76 14.02
N VAL A 28 -6.46 -9.97 13.46
CA VAL A 28 -6.73 -11.20 14.23
C VAL A 28 -5.46 -11.76 14.88
N LEU A 29 -4.37 -11.81 14.11
CA LEU A 29 -3.13 -12.44 14.59
C LEU A 29 -2.42 -11.61 15.66
N SER A 30 -2.50 -10.29 15.60
CA SER A 30 -1.82 -9.39 16.53
C SER A 30 -2.22 -9.62 18.00
N PRO A 31 -3.51 -9.64 18.39
CA PRO A 31 -3.90 -9.89 19.76
C PRO A 31 -3.60 -11.34 20.21
N VAL A 32 -3.69 -12.31 19.28
CA VAL A 32 -3.35 -13.72 19.59
C VAL A 32 -1.86 -13.85 19.94
N VAL A 33 -0.99 -13.28 19.12
CA VAL A 33 0.46 -13.29 19.36
C VAL A 33 0.80 -12.51 20.64
N ALA A 34 0.16 -11.36 20.86
CA ALA A 34 0.35 -10.57 22.09
C ALA A 34 -0.01 -11.37 23.35
N SER A 35 -1.10 -12.12 23.35
CA SER A 35 -1.51 -12.97 24.48
C SER A 35 -0.52 -14.11 24.72
N ILE A 36 0.02 -14.72 23.66
CA ILE A 36 1.04 -15.78 23.77
C ILE A 36 2.35 -15.19 24.34
N ILE A 37 2.74 -14.00 23.91
CA ILE A 37 3.93 -13.31 24.44
C ILE A 37 3.76 -12.99 25.92
N ALA A 38 2.58 -12.53 26.32
CA ALA A 38 2.30 -12.20 27.70
C ALA A 38 2.32 -13.44 28.63
N SER A 39 1.86 -14.61 28.15
CA SER A 39 1.80 -15.84 28.95
C SER A 39 3.08 -16.68 28.89
N ASN A 40 3.75 -16.74 27.73
CA ASN A 40 4.87 -17.67 27.47
C ASN A 40 6.18 -16.99 27.05
N GLY A 41 6.19 -15.67 27.05
CA GLY A 41 7.34 -14.87 26.63
C GLY A 41 7.50 -14.73 25.11
N TRP A 42 8.32 -13.77 24.70
CA TRP A 42 8.47 -13.37 23.30
C TRP A 42 9.00 -14.47 22.36
N ARG A 43 9.83 -15.41 22.90
CA ARG A 43 10.38 -16.52 22.11
C ARG A 43 9.28 -17.44 21.59
N MET A 44 8.28 -17.74 22.42
CA MET A 44 7.14 -18.57 22.02
C MET A 44 6.29 -17.87 20.95
N GLY A 45 6.10 -16.57 21.03
CA GLY A 45 5.42 -15.78 19.98
C GLY A 45 6.10 -15.93 18.62
N TYR A 46 7.42 -15.85 18.55
CA TYR A 46 8.17 -16.05 17.30
C TYR A 46 8.13 -17.50 16.80
N ILE A 47 8.18 -18.50 17.69
CA ILE A 47 8.04 -19.91 17.32
C ILE A 47 6.68 -20.17 16.68
N VAL A 48 5.60 -19.66 17.27
CA VAL A 48 4.24 -19.81 16.73
C VAL A 48 4.13 -19.17 15.34
N LEU A 49 4.63 -17.94 15.16
CA LEU A 49 4.67 -17.29 13.85
C LEU A 49 5.49 -18.09 12.83
N GLY A 50 6.63 -18.63 13.23
CA GLY A 50 7.47 -19.48 12.38
C GLY A 50 6.75 -20.76 11.97
N VAL A 51 6.09 -21.45 12.88
CA VAL A 51 5.31 -22.67 12.60
C VAL A 51 4.14 -22.34 11.68
N LEU A 52 3.40 -21.26 11.90
CA LEU A 52 2.32 -20.83 11.02
C LEU A 52 2.84 -20.56 9.60
N ALA A 53 3.99 -19.89 9.47
CA ALA A 53 4.60 -19.66 8.18
C ALA A 53 5.00 -20.96 7.46
N LEU A 54 5.60 -21.90 8.18
CA LEU A 54 6.00 -23.20 7.63
C LEU A 54 4.79 -24.05 7.20
N VAL A 55 3.76 -24.12 8.03
CA VAL A 55 2.61 -25.02 7.82
C VAL A 55 1.60 -24.44 6.83
N ILE A 56 1.41 -23.11 6.79
CA ILE A 56 0.41 -22.48 5.92
C ILE A 56 1.04 -21.90 4.66
N VAL A 57 2.10 -21.08 4.80
CA VAL A 57 2.62 -20.30 3.65
C VAL A 57 3.39 -21.21 2.68
N ILE A 58 4.23 -22.12 3.16
CA ILE A 58 5.03 -22.97 2.27
C ILE A 58 4.15 -23.90 1.44
N PRO A 59 3.19 -24.67 1.99
CA PRO A 59 2.30 -25.49 1.18
C PRO A 59 1.43 -24.66 0.23
N ALA A 60 0.91 -23.51 0.69
CA ALA A 60 0.12 -22.62 -0.15
C ALA A 60 0.91 -22.11 -1.37
N VAL A 61 2.17 -21.74 -1.19
CA VAL A 61 3.05 -21.31 -2.29
C VAL A 61 3.36 -22.46 -3.23
N LEU A 62 3.66 -23.65 -2.72
CA LEU A 62 4.03 -24.80 -3.56
C LEU A 62 2.86 -25.36 -4.36
N ILE A 63 1.64 -25.34 -3.80
CA ILE A 63 0.46 -25.96 -4.41
C ILE A 63 -0.31 -24.97 -5.28
N TRP A 64 -0.55 -23.74 -4.79
CA TRP A 64 -1.48 -22.80 -5.40
C TRP A 64 -0.81 -21.68 -6.20
N PHE A 65 0.48 -21.38 -5.94
CA PHE A 65 1.16 -20.27 -6.59
C PHE A 65 1.60 -20.65 -8.01
N ARG A 66 0.62 -20.74 -8.94
CA ARG A 66 0.87 -21.04 -10.36
C ARG A 66 0.33 -19.93 -11.24
N THR A 67 1.02 -19.67 -12.35
CA THR A 67 0.55 -18.70 -13.36
C THR A 67 -0.61 -19.28 -14.17
N PRO A 68 -1.46 -18.44 -14.81
CA PRO A 68 -2.53 -18.91 -15.69
C PRO A 68 -2.02 -19.83 -16.77
N GLU A 69 -0.83 -19.52 -17.35
CA GLU A 69 -0.21 -20.30 -18.41
C GLU A 69 0.16 -21.73 -17.92
N GLN A 70 0.63 -21.86 -16.68
CA GLN A 70 0.97 -23.16 -16.07
C GLN A 70 -0.28 -24.02 -15.79
N LYS A 71 -1.44 -23.41 -15.64
CA LYS A 71 -2.72 -24.11 -15.44
C LYS A 71 -3.53 -24.29 -16.72
N GLY A 72 -3.05 -23.77 -17.86
CA GLY A 72 -3.78 -23.77 -19.11
C GLY A 72 -5.08 -22.95 -19.03
N GLN A 73 -5.14 -21.97 -18.12
CA GLN A 73 -6.29 -21.09 -17.90
C GLN A 73 -5.98 -19.71 -18.43
N LEU A 74 -7.00 -18.99 -18.83
CA LEU A 74 -6.89 -17.61 -19.32
C LEU A 74 -7.08 -16.61 -18.18
N PRO A 75 -6.41 -15.44 -18.25
CA PRO A 75 -6.66 -14.36 -17.32
C PRO A 75 -8.11 -13.89 -17.37
N LEU A 76 -8.67 -13.50 -16.24
CA LEU A 76 -10.00 -12.92 -16.18
C LEU A 76 -10.02 -11.59 -16.95
N GLY A 77 -10.95 -11.46 -17.92
CA GLY A 77 -11.01 -10.30 -18.81
C GLY A 77 -10.15 -10.44 -20.08
N ALA A 78 -9.67 -11.63 -20.40
CA ALA A 78 -9.01 -11.89 -21.67
C ALA A 78 -10.03 -11.84 -22.83
N THR A 79 -9.66 -11.17 -23.94
CA THR A 79 -10.45 -11.08 -25.15
C THR A 79 -10.27 -12.34 -26.03
N GLU A 80 -11.19 -12.60 -26.99
CA GLU A 80 -11.08 -13.74 -27.92
C GLU A 80 -9.76 -13.72 -28.69
N ALA A 81 -9.25 -12.54 -29.05
CA ALA A 81 -7.93 -12.38 -29.67
C ALA A 81 -6.78 -12.84 -28.76
N ASP A 82 -6.88 -12.62 -27.45
CA ASP A 82 -5.91 -13.12 -26.46
C ASP A 82 -6.00 -14.67 -26.33
N ILE A 83 -7.20 -15.23 -26.55
CA ILE A 83 -7.46 -16.69 -26.52
C ILE A 83 -6.78 -17.38 -27.71
N GLU A 84 -6.92 -16.82 -28.90
CA GLU A 84 -6.27 -17.35 -30.10
C GLU A 84 -4.73 -17.19 -30.03
N ALA A 85 -4.25 -16.05 -29.56
CA ALA A 85 -2.81 -15.82 -29.33
C ALA A 85 -2.22 -16.80 -28.31
N ALA A 86 -2.96 -17.11 -27.23
CA ALA A 86 -2.50 -18.04 -26.20
C ALA A 86 -2.53 -19.52 -26.66
N LYS A 87 -3.49 -19.91 -27.51
CA LYS A 87 -3.56 -21.27 -28.09
C LYS A 87 -2.45 -21.55 -29.08
N ASN A 88 -2.00 -20.53 -29.80
CA ASN A 88 -0.96 -20.62 -30.84
C ASN A 88 0.44 -20.21 -30.34
N ALA A 89 0.59 -19.83 -29.08
CA ALA A 89 1.87 -19.37 -28.53
C ALA A 89 2.72 -20.58 -28.11
N ASP A 90 3.84 -20.76 -28.80
CA ASP A 90 4.95 -21.57 -28.32
C ASP A 90 5.39 -21.05 -26.93
N PRO A 91 5.67 -21.90 -25.92
CA PRO A 91 6.13 -21.45 -24.59
C PRO A 91 7.32 -20.49 -24.64
N LYS A 92 8.18 -20.60 -25.68
CA LYS A 92 9.26 -19.66 -25.94
C LYS A 92 8.78 -18.30 -26.44
N ALA A 93 7.77 -18.28 -27.32
CA ALA A 93 7.18 -17.04 -27.82
C ALA A 93 6.39 -16.30 -26.74
N ALA A 94 5.73 -16.99 -25.82
CA ALA A 94 5.07 -16.40 -24.65
C ALA A 94 6.08 -15.76 -23.67
N ALA A 95 7.27 -16.36 -23.51
CA ALA A 95 8.36 -15.80 -22.71
C ALA A 95 8.99 -14.56 -23.38
N GLU A 96 9.07 -14.54 -24.72
CA GLU A 96 9.53 -13.38 -25.49
C GLU A 96 8.48 -12.25 -25.52
N ALA A 97 7.20 -12.58 -25.63
CA ALA A 97 6.12 -11.60 -25.54
C ALA A 97 6.07 -10.94 -24.15
N ALA A 98 6.35 -11.68 -23.07
CA ALA A 98 6.50 -11.13 -21.73
C ALA A 98 7.68 -10.16 -21.58
N LYS A 99 8.75 -10.33 -22.38
CA LYS A 99 9.88 -9.40 -22.45
C LYS A 99 9.56 -8.15 -23.30
N ASN A 100 8.60 -8.26 -24.22
CA ASN A 100 8.21 -7.19 -25.13
C ASN A 100 6.96 -6.41 -24.66
N LEU A 101 6.58 -6.53 -23.39
CA LEU A 101 5.48 -5.73 -22.82
C LEU A 101 5.75 -4.22 -22.98
N PRO A 102 4.73 -3.42 -23.30
CA PRO A 102 4.90 -1.97 -23.46
C PRO A 102 5.27 -1.32 -22.12
N GLY A 103 6.24 -0.43 -22.16
CA GLY A 103 6.72 0.27 -20.98
C GLY A 103 8.15 0.74 -21.09
N LEU A 104 8.61 1.43 -20.06
CA LEU A 104 9.97 1.95 -19.93
C LEU A 104 10.90 0.95 -19.26
N THR A 105 12.20 1.05 -19.59
CA THR A 105 13.24 0.41 -18.79
C THR A 105 13.50 1.20 -17.50
N SER A 106 14.07 0.54 -16.48
CA SER A 106 14.40 1.17 -15.21
C SER A 106 15.34 2.37 -15.39
N LYS A 107 16.31 2.26 -16.29
CA LYS A 107 17.24 3.35 -16.64
C LYS A 107 16.51 4.55 -17.26
N GLN A 108 15.52 4.31 -18.10
CA GLN A 108 14.70 5.36 -18.68
C GLN A 108 13.79 6.00 -17.64
N ALA A 109 13.13 5.21 -16.80
CA ALA A 109 12.27 5.68 -15.75
C ALA A 109 13.00 6.61 -14.77
N LEU A 110 14.18 6.22 -14.29
CA LEU A 110 15.02 7.02 -13.38
C LEU A 110 15.43 8.39 -13.94
N LYS A 111 15.51 8.54 -15.26
CA LYS A 111 15.83 9.83 -15.92
C LYS A 111 14.63 10.76 -16.02
N THR A 112 13.41 10.30 -15.72
CA THR A 112 12.20 11.11 -15.82
C THR A 112 11.91 11.86 -14.51
N PRO A 113 11.45 13.11 -14.55
CA PRO A 113 11.00 13.82 -13.36
C PRO A 113 9.78 13.15 -12.72
N THR A 114 8.96 12.46 -13.51
CA THR A 114 7.82 11.67 -13.04
C THR A 114 8.21 10.63 -12.00
N PHE A 115 9.34 9.96 -12.21
CA PHE A 115 9.85 8.97 -11.26
C PHE A 115 10.18 9.61 -9.91
N TRP A 116 10.88 10.75 -9.90
CA TRP A 116 11.29 11.40 -8.68
C TRP A 116 10.11 12.01 -7.90
N PHE A 117 9.10 12.56 -8.59
CA PHE A 117 7.88 12.99 -7.92
C PHE A 117 7.14 11.81 -7.28
N PHE A 118 7.05 10.68 -7.97
CA PHE A 118 6.43 9.49 -7.41
C PHE A 118 7.26 8.88 -6.26
N PHE A 119 8.58 8.90 -6.37
CA PHE A 119 9.49 8.45 -5.31
C PHE A 119 9.35 9.30 -4.04
N ILE A 120 9.34 10.63 -4.16
CA ILE A 120 9.12 11.55 -3.04
C ILE A 120 7.76 11.29 -2.39
N PHE A 121 6.71 11.11 -3.21
CA PHE A 121 5.39 10.73 -2.71
C PHE A 121 5.45 9.47 -1.86
N MET A 122 6.15 8.43 -2.31
CA MET A 122 6.26 7.17 -1.59
C MET A 122 7.07 7.29 -0.29
N VAL A 123 8.16 8.08 -0.28
CA VAL A 123 8.95 8.37 0.95
C VAL A 123 8.08 9.05 2.00
N LEU A 124 7.40 10.14 1.62
CA LEU A 124 6.59 10.92 2.55
C LEU A 124 5.35 10.15 3.01
N LEU A 125 4.68 9.43 2.10
CA LEU A 125 3.54 8.60 2.44
C LEU A 125 3.92 7.53 3.47
N THR A 126 5.01 6.80 3.20
CA THR A 126 5.42 5.71 4.10
C THR A 126 5.85 6.25 5.46
N GLY A 127 6.59 7.35 5.49
CA GLY A 127 6.94 8.02 6.74
C GLY A 127 5.70 8.49 7.51
N THR A 128 4.73 9.08 6.81
CA THR A 128 3.42 9.42 7.40
C THR A 128 2.76 8.18 8.01
N LEU A 129 2.67 7.09 7.26
CA LEU A 129 2.03 5.85 7.74
C LEU A 129 2.79 5.19 8.89
N ALA A 130 4.09 5.39 8.99
CA ALA A 130 4.91 4.89 10.10
C ALA A 130 4.48 5.45 11.47
N PHE A 131 3.78 6.60 11.50
CA PHE A 131 3.16 7.14 12.72
C PHE A 131 2.14 6.18 13.34
N ALA A 132 1.58 5.25 12.59
CA ALA A 132 0.67 4.22 13.12
C ALA A 132 1.31 3.40 14.26
N SER A 133 2.64 3.23 14.26
CA SER A 133 3.35 2.53 15.35
C SER A 133 3.28 3.28 16.70
N ILE A 134 2.98 4.58 16.68
CA ILE A 134 2.91 5.45 17.86
C ILE A 134 1.45 5.66 18.31
N VAL A 135 0.48 5.18 17.56
CA VAL A 135 -0.96 5.32 17.88
C VAL A 135 -1.31 4.86 19.31
N PRO A 136 -0.81 3.72 19.83
CA PRO A 136 -1.09 3.34 21.21
C PRO A 136 -0.59 4.37 22.23
N THR A 137 0.61 4.93 22.01
CA THR A 137 1.20 5.97 22.87
C THR A 137 0.40 7.27 22.79
N LEU A 138 -0.06 7.64 21.58
CA LEU A 138 -0.93 8.80 21.37
C LEU A 138 -2.26 8.64 22.11
N ALA A 139 -2.83 7.42 22.18
CA ALA A 139 -4.05 7.16 22.91
C ALA A 139 -3.86 7.36 24.42
N ILE A 140 -2.72 6.91 24.97
CA ILE A 140 -2.37 7.14 26.38
C ILE A 140 -2.17 8.64 26.66
N GLU A 141 -1.48 9.37 25.77
CA GLU A 141 -1.35 10.84 25.86
C GLU A 141 -2.72 11.55 25.84
N ALA A 142 -3.68 11.03 25.08
CA ALA A 142 -5.02 11.55 25.03
C ALA A 142 -5.87 11.25 26.29
N GLY A 143 -5.32 10.46 27.24
CA GLY A 143 -5.96 10.13 28.53
C GLY A 143 -6.76 8.83 28.52
N PHE A 144 -6.62 7.99 27.49
CA PHE A 144 -7.28 6.69 27.44
C PHE A 144 -6.46 5.62 28.18
N ASP A 145 -7.16 4.63 28.74
CA ASP A 145 -6.54 3.48 29.40
C ASP A 145 -5.83 2.54 28.40
N THR A 146 -4.99 1.65 28.92
CA THR A 146 -4.18 0.72 28.11
C THR A 146 -5.04 -0.22 27.24
N VAL A 147 -6.22 -0.62 27.73
CA VAL A 147 -7.13 -1.50 26.99
C VAL A 147 -7.70 -0.76 25.78
N THR A 148 -8.20 0.45 25.99
CA THR A 148 -8.73 1.33 24.94
C THR A 148 -7.64 1.68 23.92
N SER A 149 -6.40 1.91 24.36
CA SER A 149 -5.28 2.16 23.46
C SER A 149 -4.96 0.98 22.53
N GLY A 150 -5.15 -0.25 23.02
CA GLY A 150 -5.05 -1.46 22.21
C GLY A 150 -6.10 -1.52 21.08
N PHE A 151 -7.35 -1.14 21.38
CA PHE A 151 -8.41 -1.08 20.37
C PHE A 151 -8.21 0.05 19.33
N ALA A 152 -7.38 1.05 19.61
CA ALA A 152 -7.05 2.11 18.66
C ALA A 152 -6.45 1.55 17.37
N MET A 153 -5.55 0.56 17.46
CA MET A 153 -5.00 -0.12 16.28
C MET A 153 -6.04 -0.93 15.51
N THR A 154 -7.03 -1.49 16.20
CA THR A 154 -8.13 -2.22 15.54
C THR A 154 -8.95 -1.29 14.65
N ALA A 155 -9.28 -0.09 15.10
CA ALA A 155 -9.99 0.92 14.30
C ALA A 155 -9.19 1.31 13.05
N TYR A 156 -7.88 1.53 13.21
CA TYR A 156 -6.96 1.79 12.10
C TYR A 156 -6.93 0.63 11.07
N MET A 157 -6.83 -0.61 11.54
CA MET A 157 -6.79 -1.81 10.68
C MET A 157 -8.12 -2.04 9.93
N ILE A 158 -9.26 -1.81 10.59
CA ILE A 158 -10.59 -1.89 9.94
C ILE A 158 -10.69 -0.83 8.83
N GLY A 159 -10.25 0.40 9.10
CA GLY A 159 -10.18 1.46 8.09
C GLY A 159 -9.34 1.03 6.88
N THR A 160 -8.16 0.45 7.13
CA THR A 160 -7.27 -0.06 6.07
C THR A 160 -7.95 -1.15 5.24
N ALA A 161 -8.61 -2.12 5.89
CA ALA A 161 -9.24 -3.25 5.21
C ALA A 161 -10.38 -2.79 4.30
N ILE A 162 -11.27 -1.92 4.79
CA ILE A 162 -12.39 -1.39 4.00
C ILE A 162 -11.88 -0.53 2.85
N ALA A 163 -10.96 0.39 3.15
CA ALA A 163 -10.43 1.31 2.16
C ALA A 163 -9.64 0.59 1.05
N ALA A 164 -8.98 -0.54 1.33
CA ALA A 164 -8.27 -1.30 0.31
C ALA A 164 -9.21 -1.75 -0.83
N VAL A 165 -10.39 -2.26 -0.50
CA VAL A 165 -11.40 -2.65 -1.49
C VAL A 165 -12.00 -1.43 -2.19
N VAL A 166 -12.35 -0.40 -1.42
CA VAL A 166 -12.97 0.83 -1.94
C VAL A 166 -12.01 1.54 -2.90
N PHE A 167 -10.76 1.74 -2.52
CA PHE A 167 -9.78 2.43 -3.36
C PHE A 167 -9.34 1.60 -4.56
N GLY A 168 -9.32 0.28 -4.43
CA GLY A 168 -9.15 -0.60 -5.58
C GLY A 168 -10.24 -0.37 -6.62
N THR A 169 -11.50 -0.38 -6.19
CA THR A 169 -12.66 -0.14 -7.07
C THR A 169 -12.68 1.28 -7.65
N ILE A 170 -12.35 2.30 -6.83
CA ILE A 170 -12.25 3.70 -7.30
C ILE A 170 -11.14 3.82 -8.33
N SER A 171 -9.99 3.17 -8.11
CA SER A 171 -8.86 3.20 -9.03
C SER A 171 -9.21 2.57 -10.38
N ASP A 172 -9.95 1.47 -10.40
CA ASP A 172 -10.40 0.82 -11.63
C ASP A 172 -11.39 1.69 -12.42
N LYS A 173 -12.32 2.38 -11.73
CA LYS A 173 -13.37 3.18 -12.38
C LYS A 173 -12.93 4.60 -12.74
N LEU A 174 -12.19 5.27 -11.86
CA LEU A 174 -11.88 6.69 -11.96
C LEU A 174 -10.40 6.98 -12.17
N GLY A 175 -9.58 5.92 -12.11
CA GLY A 175 -8.13 6.00 -12.23
C GLY A 175 -7.40 6.23 -10.89
N PRO A 176 -6.10 5.87 -10.82
CA PRO A 176 -5.35 5.87 -9.57
C PRO A 176 -5.09 7.28 -9.01
N LEU A 177 -5.06 8.33 -9.84
CA LEU A 177 -4.92 9.71 -9.36
C LEU A 177 -6.09 10.13 -8.49
N LYS A 178 -7.33 9.89 -8.95
CA LYS A 178 -8.53 10.26 -8.18
C LYS A 178 -8.64 9.43 -6.89
N ALA A 179 -8.29 8.15 -6.95
CA ALA A 179 -8.22 7.30 -5.76
C ALA A 179 -7.24 7.87 -4.72
N THR A 180 -6.05 8.33 -5.15
CA THR A 180 -5.08 8.99 -4.26
C THR A 180 -5.64 10.28 -3.66
N MET A 181 -6.34 11.10 -4.44
CA MET A 181 -6.94 12.34 -3.93
C MET A 181 -7.96 12.06 -2.83
N VAL A 182 -8.82 11.03 -3.00
CA VAL A 182 -9.78 10.60 -1.98
C VAL A 182 -9.05 10.08 -0.73
N ALA A 183 -8.00 9.28 -0.91
CA ALA A 183 -7.20 8.79 0.21
C ALA A 183 -6.53 9.92 1.01
N CYS A 184 -5.98 10.93 0.33
CA CYS A 184 -5.42 12.11 0.99
C CYS A 184 -6.51 12.92 1.73
N ALA A 185 -7.71 13.04 1.17
CA ALA A 185 -8.84 13.68 1.85
C ALA A 185 -9.21 12.94 3.15
N CYS A 186 -9.24 11.59 3.14
CA CYS A 186 -9.41 10.79 4.35
C CYS A 186 -8.30 11.09 5.37
N GLY A 187 -7.04 11.19 4.91
CA GLY A 187 -5.90 11.55 5.75
C GLY A 187 -6.03 12.93 6.40
N PHE A 188 -6.50 13.94 5.66
CA PHE A 188 -6.77 15.28 6.22
C PHE A 188 -7.87 15.24 7.29
N ILE A 189 -8.98 14.55 7.03
CA ILE A 189 -10.07 14.39 8.01
C ILE A 189 -9.54 13.70 9.28
N ALA A 190 -8.75 12.64 9.13
CA ALA A 190 -8.13 11.92 10.23
C ALA A 190 -7.26 12.83 11.11
N LEU A 191 -6.36 13.62 10.48
CA LEU A 191 -5.45 14.49 11.22
C LEU A 191 -6.16 15.64 11.92
N LEU A 192 -7.16 16.24 11.27
CA LEU A 192 -7.98 17.26 11.92
C LEU A 192 -8.67 16.70 13.16
N GLY A 193 -9.23 15.49 13.06
CA GLY A 193 -9.83 14.82 14.21
C GLY A 193 -8.82 14.51 15.34
N LEU A 194 -7.63 14.02 15.00
CA LEU A 194 -6.58 13.75 15.97
C LEU A 194 -5.98 15.00 16.60
N ILE A 195 -5.93 16.13 15.90
CA ILE A 195 -5.41 17.40 16.42
C ILE A 195 -6.41 18.07 17.35
N PHE A 196 -7.69 18.16 16.94
CA PHE A 196 -8.68 18.98 17.64
C PHE A 196 -9.59 18.20 18.59
N PHE A 197 -9.82 16.91 18.33
CA PHE A 197 -10.85 16.12 19.03
C PHE A 197 -10.31 14.84 19.66
N ARG A 198 -9.01 14.70 19.86
CA ARG A 198 -8.37 13.45 20.34
C ARG A 198 -8.83 13.00 21.73
N THR A 199 -9.35 13.89 22.57
CA THR A 199 -9.86 13.54 23.91
C THR A 199 -11.23 12.91 23.87
N ASN A 200 -11.98 13.06 22.78
CA ASN A 200 -13.28 12.41 22.61
C ASN A 200 -13.09 11.02 21.99
N LEU A 201 -13.53 9.98 22.70
CA LEU A 201 -13.36 8.58 22.33
C LEU A 201 -13.84 8.28 20.90
N TYR A 202 -15.05 8.70 20.57
CA TYR A 202 -15.64 8.41 19.25
C TYR A 202 -14.93 9.13 18.12
N MET A 203 -14.54 10.39 18.34
CA MET A 203 -13.79 11.18 17.36
C MET A 203 -12.37 10.62 17.18
N PHE A 204 -11.74 10.17 18.26
CA PHE A 204 -10.41 9.53 18.21
C PHE A 204 -10.43 8.27 17.35
N PHE A 205 -11.37 7.34 17.63
CA PHE A 205 -11.49 6.10 16.86
C PHE A 205 -11.91 6.35 15.41
N GLY A 206 -12.85 7.28 15.18
CA GLY A 206 -13.23 7.70 13.84
C GLY A 206 -12.07 8.29 13.04
N SER A 207 -11.23 9.10 13.68
CA SER A 207 -10.02 9.67 13.08
C SER A 207 -9.01 8.57 12.71
N LEU A 208 -8.81 7.59 13.58
CA LEU A 208 -7.92 6.46 13.29
C LEU A 208 -8.45 5.57 12.16
N PHE A 209 -9.75 5.39 12.08
CA PHE A 209 -10.37 4.70 10.95
C PHE A 209 -10.04 5.41 9.63
N PHE A 210 -10.23 6.73 9.54
CA PHE A 210 -9.87 7.50 8.35
C PHE A 210 -8.36 7.53 8.09
N TYR A 211 -7.53 7.49 9.14
CA TYR A 211 -6.10 7.36 8.98
C TYR A 211 -5.70 5.99 8.41
N GLY A 212 -6.38 4.93 8.84
CA GLY A 212 -6.28 3.61 8.25
C GLY A 212 -6.66 3.60 6.77
N CYS A 213 -7.66 4.37 6.37
CA CYS A 213 -8.01 4.51 4.96
C CYS A 213 -6.83 5.05 4.13
N LEU A 214 -6.09 6.03 4.63
CA LEU A 214 -4.90 6.53 3.93
C LEU A 214 -3.86 5.43 3.70
N SER A 215 -3.70 4.47 4.62
CA SER A 215 -2.69 3.41 4.54
C SER A 215 -2.93 2.44 3.38
N ALA A 216 -4.17 2.24 2.95
CA ALA A 216 -4.49 1.40 1.81
C ALA A 216 -3.87 1.91 0.48
N THR A 217 -3.49 3.19 0.43
CA THR A 217 -2.83 3.81 -0.73
C THR A 217 -1.51 3.12 -1.06
N LEU A 218 -0.73 2.72 -0.07
CA LEU A 218 0.58 2.12 -0.28
C LEU A 218 0.48 0.78 -1.03
N GLY A 219 -0.41 -0.10 -0.57
CA GLY A 219 -0.53 -1.46 -1.10
C GLY A 219 -1.36 -1.59 -2.37
N VAL A 220 -2.35 -0.72 -2.55
CA VAL A 220 -3.30 -0.79 -3.67
C VAL A 220 -2.96 0.22 -4.75
N ILE A 221 -2.90 1.50 -4.39
CA ILE A 221 -2.75 2.58 -5.37
C ILE A 221 -1.31 2.67 -5.89
N GLY A 222 -0.31 2.44 -5.03
CA GLY A 222 1.10 2.54 -5.41
C GLY A 222 1.46 1.71 -6.64
N PRO A 223 1.22 0.38 -6.65
CA PRO A 223 1.45 -0.46 -7.82
C PRO A 223 0.64 -0.07 -9.06
N LEU A 224 -0.61 0.38 -8.87
CA LEU A 224 -1.48 0.80 -9.98
C LEU A 224 -0.97 2.09 -10.64
N VAL A 225 -0.53 3.07 -9.85
CA VAL A 225 0.13 4.29 -10.34
C VAL A 225 1.37 3.96 -11.15
N LEU A 226 2.22 3.08 -10.63
CA LEU A 226 3.46 2.70 -11.30
C LEU A 226 3.16 2.04 -12.66
N GLY A 227 2.23 1.09 -12.71
CA GLY A 227 1.81 0.44 -13.95
C GLY A 227 1.24 1.42 -14.98
N THR A 228 0.47 2.40 -14.52
CA THR A 228 -0.12 3.44 -15.38
C THR A 228 0.94 4.39 -15.94
N LEU A 229 1.93 4.79 -15.16
CA LEU A 229 2.93 5.79 -15.56
C LEU A 229 4.08 5.20 -16.39
N PHE A 230 4.55 4.00 -16.04
CA PHE A 230 5.78 3.42 -16.61
C PHE A 230 5.56 2.16 -17.43
N GLY A 231 4.35 1.60 -17.43
CA GLY A 231 4.02 0.37 -18.14
C GLY A 231 4.50 -0.90 -17.44
N GLN A 232 4.53 -2.02 -18.18
CA GLN A 232 4.76 -3.35 -17.61
C GLN A 232 6.15 -3.94 -17.92
N LYS A 233 6.94 -3.32 -18.82
CA LYS A 233 8.20 -3.88 -19.35
C LYS A 233 9.20 -4.29 -18.27
N GLU A 234 9.60 -3.36 -17.42
CA GLU A 234 10.47 -3.61 -16.27
C GLU A 234 9.79 -3.21 -14.95
N PHE A 235 8.49 -3.47 -14.86
CA PHE A 235 7.68 -3.12 -13.68
C PHE A 235 8.34 -3.57 -12.38
N GLY A 236 8.86 -4.81 -12.32
CA GLY A 236 9.46 -5.37 -11.12
C GLY A 236 10.69 -4.62 -10.64
N SER A 237 11.57 -4.26 -11.58
CA SER A 237 12.78 -3.50 -11.25
C SER A 237 12.45 -2.08 -10.80
N ILE A 238 11.54 -1.39 -11.52
CA ILE A 238 11.12 -0.04 -11.15
C ILE A 238 10.40 -0.06 -9.80
N TYR A 239 9.49 -1.03 -9.58
CA TYR A 239 8.78 -1.18 -8.32
C TYR A 239 9.74 -1.50 -7.17
N GLY A 240 10.75 -2.34 -7.38
CA GLY A 240 11.79 -2.62 -6.40
C GLY A 240 12.52 -1.36 -5.94
N ILE A 241 12.92 -0.49 -6.88
CA ILE A 241 13.58 0.79 -6.54
C ILE A 241 12.60 1.70 -5.78
N VAL A 242 11.35 1.78 -6.21
CA VAL A 242 10.32 2.58 -5.50
C VAL A 242 10.07 2.04 -4.08
N MET A 243 10.15 0.71 -3.89
CA MET A 243 10.01 0.12 -2.55
C MET A 243 11.16 0.48 -1.60
N MET A 244 12.34 0.89 -2.10
CA MET A 244 13.39 1.44 -1.23
C MET A 244 12.93 2.75 -0.55
N ALA A 245 12.06 3.53 -1.19
CA ALA A 245 11.47 4.72 -0.60
C ALA A 245 10.72 4.43 0.69
N THR A 246 10.09 3.24 0.80
CA THR A 246 9.33 2.84 2.00
C THR A 246 10.25 2.66 3.21
N GLY A 247 11.44 2.09 3.00
CA GLY A 247 12.46 1.98 4.06
C GLY A 247 13.00 3.34 4.48
N ILE A 248 13.32 4.20 3.50
CA ILE A 248 13.85 5.55 3.75
C ILE A 248 12.86 6.39 4.56
N GLY A 249 11.58 6.39 4.16
CA GLY A 249 10.54 7.14 4.86
C GLY A 249 10.38 6.74 6.32
N SER A 250 10.30 5.43 6.59
CA SER A 250 10.17 4.93 7.96
C SER A 250 11.43 5.16 8.79
N MET A 251 12.61 4.94 8.21
CA MET A 251 13.90 5.09 8.88
C MET A 251 14.13 6.53 9.38
N ILE A 252 13.69 7.52 8.63
CA ILE A 252 13.87 8.93 8.98
C ILE A 252 12.76 9.40 9.93
N LEU A 253 11.50 9.07 9.64
CA LEU A 253 10.37 9.70 10.32
C LEU A 253 10.00 9.04 11.64
N ILE A 254 10.23 7.74 11.83
CA ILE A 254 9.99 7.12 13.15
C ILE A 254 10.85 7.75 14.24
N PRO A 255 12.19 7.90 14.10
CA PRO A 255 12.99 8.62 15.08
C PRO A 255 12.60 10.09 15.21
N ALA A 256 12.25 10.76 14.10
CA ALA A 256 11.84 12.16 14.14
C ALA A 256 10.60 12.38 15.02
N TYR A 257 9.62 11.46 14.98
CA TYR A 257 8.46 11.53 15.87
C TYR A 257 8.87 11.40 17.36
N GLY A 258 9.81 10.51 17.67
CA GLY A 258 10.36 10.38 19.02
C GLY A 258 11.04 11.66 19.48
N PHE A 259 11.93 12.23 18.67
CA PHE A 259 12.61 13.49 18.98
C PHE A 259 11.66 14.67 19.17
N ILE A 260 10.59 14.74 18.35
CA ILE A 260 9.57 15.77 18.53
C ILE A 260 8.87 15.61 19.88
N TYR A 261 8.53 14.40 20.25
CA TYR A 261 7.89 14.12 21.54
C TYR A 261 8.83 14.45 22.71
N ASP A 262 10.08 14.01 22.65
CA ASP A 262 11.07 14.26 23.69
C ASP A 262 11.33 15.78 23.90
N ALA A 263 11.29 16.56 22.81
CA ALA A 263 11.49 18.00 22.85
C ALA A 263 10.26 18.80 23.31
N THR A 264 9.05 18.31 23.05
CA THR A 264 7.80 19.10 23.24
C THR A 264 6.85 18.51 24.27
N GLY A 265 7.04 17.24 24.65
CA GLY A 265 6.14 16.51 25.54
C GLY A 265 4.78 16.16 24.89
N SER A 266 4.62 16.34 23.56
CA SER A 266 3.36 16.09 22.86
C SER A 266 3.58 15.64 21.42
N PHE A 267 2.66 14.81 20.89
CA PHE A 267 2.64 14.43 19.49
C PHE A 267 1.93 15.46 18.58
N THR A 268 1.36 16.54 19.12
CA THR A 268 0.67 17.55 18.30
C THR A 268 1.55 18.15 17.20
N PRO A 269 2.83 18.53 17.45
CA PRO A 269 3.70 19.04 16.37
C PRO A 269 4.00 17.97 15.30
N ALA A 270 4.10 16.69 15.69
CA ALA A 270 4.26 15.58 14.75
C ALA A 270 3.02 15.43 13.85
N LEU A 271 1.81 15.55 14.39
CA LEU A 271 0.56 15.52 13.61
C LEU A 271 0.49 16.68 12.62
N ILE A 272 0.92 17.89 13.01
CA ILE A 272 0.99 19.05 12.11
C ILE A 272 2.04 18.81 11.00
N MET A 273 3.18 18.24 11.31
CA MET A 273 4.19 17.86 10.32
C MET A 273 3.63 16.84 9.32
N ILE A 274 2.91 15.82 9.79
CA ILE A 274 2.24 14.83 8.94
C ILE A 274 1.19 15.50 8.05
N PHE A 275 0.44 16.47 8.56
CA PHE A 275 -0.52 17.23 7.76
C PHE A 275 0.18 17.94 6.59
N CYS A 276 1.31 18.60 6.83
CA CYS A 276 2.13 19.20 5.77
C CYS A 276 2.63 18.15 4.76
N PHE A 277 3.03 16.97 5.24
CA PHE A 277 3.49 15.90 4.35
C PHE A 277 2.38 15.38 3.44
N ILE A 278 1.14 15.25 3.90
CA ILE A 278 0.01 14.86 3.04
C ILE A 278 -0.23 15.91 1.95
N VAL A 279 -0.07 17.21 2.25
CA VAL A 279 -0.16 18.28 1.23
C VAL A 279 0.93 18.08 0.17
N VAL A 280 2.18 17.85 0.60
CA VAL A 280 3.30 17.61 -0.33
C VAL A 280 3.10 16.31 -1.12
N CYS A 281 2.57 15.25 -0.49
CA CYS A 281 2.21 14.01 -1.16
C CYS A 281 1.19 14.26 -2.28
N LEU A 282 0.14 15.03 -2.01
CA LEU A 282 -0.88 15.36 -3.00
C LEU A 282 -0.29 16.15 -4.18
N ILE A 283 0.52 17.17 -3.89
CA ILE A 283 1.21 17.97 -4.92
C ILE A 283 2.14 17.08 -5.76
N SER A 284 2.95 16.26 -5.11
CA SER A 284 3.90 15.35 -5.78
C SER A 284 3.17 14.37 -6.71
N MET A 285 2.04 13.81 -6.26
CA MET A 285 1.24 12.91 -7.09
C MET A 285 0.63 13.62 -8.30
N ILE A 286 0.07 14.83 -8.12
CA ILE A 286 -0.46 15.64 -9.23
C ILE A 286 0.65 15.96 -10.25
N MET A 287 1.85 16.33 -9.77
CA MET A 287 2.99 16.61 -10.64
C MET A 287 3.50 15.34 -11.35
N ALA A 288 3.51 14.19 -10.68
CA ALA A 288 3.85 12.91 -11.30
C ALA A 288 2.90 12.59 -12.46
N PHE A 289 1.60 12.81 -12.32
CA PHE A 289 0.65 12.57 -13.39
C PHE A 289 0.71 13.64 -14.51
N LYS A 290 0.96 14.92 -14.18
CA LYS A 290 1.16 15.97 -15.18
C LYS A 290 2.38 15.68 -16.06
N THR A 291 3.50 15.35 -15.46
CA THR A 291 4.73 14.99 -16.19
C THR A 291 4.62 13.60 -16.82
N GLY A 292 3.85 12.72 -16.22
CA GLY A 292 3.60 11.35 -16.64
C GLY A 292 2.93 11.24 -18.02
N LYS A 293 2.11 12.23 -18.43
CA LYS A 293 1.54 12.27 -19.78
C LYS A 293 2.61 12.25 -20.87
N LYS A 294 3.73 12.96 -20.67
CA LYS A 294 4.87 12.94 -21.61
C LYS A 294 5.59 11.59 -21.58
N VAL A 295 5.68 10.98 -20.43
CA VAL A 295 6.31 9.66 -20.24
C VAL A 295 5.47 8.56 -20.88
N GLN A 296 4.15 8.58 -20.71
CA GLN A 296 3.22 7.66 -21.37
C GLN A 296 3.30 7.74 -22.89
N ALA A 297 3.43 8.95 -23.46
CA ALA A 297 3.60 9.14 -24.89
C ALA A 297 4.88 8.51 -25.47
N MET A 298 5.86 8.13 -24.63
CA MET A 298 7.09 7.46 -25.08
C MET A 298 6.89 5.97 -25.34
N TRP A 299 5.88 5.35 -24.73
CA TRP A 299 5.70 3.89 -24.80
C TRP A 299 4.28 3.46 -25.17
N MET A 300 3.28 4.32 -25.06
CA MET A 300 1.94 4.05 -25.59
C MET A 300 1.92 4.28 -27.10
N PRO A 301 1.36 3.37 -27.92
CA PRO A 301 1.12 3.64 -29.31
C PRO A 301 0.20 4.87 -29.42
N LYS A 302 0.53 5.77 -30.36
CA LYS A 302 -0.38 6.87 -30.70
C LYS A 302 -1.69 6.26 -31.22
N ALA A 303 -2.79 6.53 -30.52
CA ALA A 303 -4.13 6.19 -30.97
C ALA A 303 -4.47 6.93 -32.26
#